data_ed540e021b3dbe76ee8cb1b5fa6c156e
#
_entry.id   ed540e021b3dbe76ee8cb1b5fa6c156e
#
_cell.length_a   1.000
_cell.length_b   1.000
_cell.length_c   1.000
_cell.angle_alpha   90.00
_cell.angle_beta   90.00
_cell.angle_gamma   90.00
#
_symmetry.space_group_name_H-M   'P 1'
#
loop_
_entity.id
_entity.type
_entity.pdbx_description
1 polymer ?
#
loop_
_entity_poly.entity_id
_entity_poly.type
_entity_poly.pdbx_seq_one_letter_code
_entity_poly.pdbx_strand_id
1 'polypeptide(L)'
;MIFLISLLAVTPFKADRVEILNQSGERIVYLLGNVEIEQEKTIIQCLEAQLNETRGYVFLKDNVFIKDENGEIKANSAIYFFDKKFSVLTGDVKLISENEIISADSLEYEGEKRIVRMFKNVMLEDTKNKVISHGEEGFYDLNAEIGSLKEESRIKISRADKMPITILAREFLLKNKENLCFGYDSVVVFIDSITIYCDTLSYDFKKETGYMIRPSVFEKNNELKGINGEFGLSNKNVDYFKVSSGIASYWTNEGSHNVIEGESINILFQEGRAFRVKVEGNPKGKLYLKGQKENAGD
;
A
#
# COMPACT_ATOMS: atom_id res chain seq x y z
N MET A 1 3.25 -8.29 -13.71
CA MET A 1 3.17 -9.45 -14.61
C MET A 1 1.72 -9.78 -14.83
N ILE A 2 1.23 -9.75 -16.03
CA ILE A 2 -0.18 -9.98 -16.31
C ILE A 2 -0.32 -10.51 -17.73
N PHE A 3 -1.13 -11.52 -17.83
CA PHE A 3 -1.34 -12.43 -18.93
C PHE A 3 -1.88 -11.75 -20.19
N LEU A 4 -1.18 -11.91 -21.29
CA LEU A 4 -1.71 -11.68 -22.63
C LEU A 4 -2.33 -13.00 -23.09
N ILE A 5 -3.64 -13.14 -22.97
CA ILE A 5 -4.34 -14.24 -23.64
C ILE A 5 -4.48 -13.82 -25.10
N SER A 6 -3.59 -14.30 -25.94
CA SER A 6 -3.72 -14.20 -27.40
C SER A 6 -4.33 -15.49 -27.89
N LEU A 7 -5.63 -15.59 -27.99
CA LEU A 7 -6.31 -16.72 -28.62
C LEU A 7 -6.04 -16.71 -30.12
N LEU A 8 -4.88 -17.19 -30.54
CA LEU A 8 -4.50 -17.37 -31.94
C LEU A 8 -4.47 -18.86 -32.32
N ALA A 9 -5.21 -19.17 -33.33
CA ALA A 9 -5.24 -20.28 -34.26
C ALA A 9 -5.55 -21.68 -33.78
N VAL A 10 -4.98 -22.27 -32.74
CA VAL A 10 -5.38 -23.61 -32.22
C VAL A 10 -5.10 -23.63 -30.71
N THR A 11 -6.14 -23.48 -29.91
CA THR A 11 -6.02 -23.53 -28.45
C THR A 11 -6.62 -24.83 -27.97
N PRO A 12 -5.86 -25.80 -27.48
CA PRO A 12 -6.39 -27.03 -26.91
C PRO A 12 -7.21 -26.72 -25.64
N PHE A 13 -8.34 -27.41 -25.51
CA PHE A 13 -9.18 -27.32 -24.33
C PHE A 13 -9.73 -28.70 -23.95
N LYS A 14 -10.14 -28.83 -22.70
CA LYS A 14 -10.94 -29.94 -22.16
C LYS A 14 -12.17 -29.36 -21.49
N ALA A 15 -13.29 -30.06 -21.61
CA ALA A 15 -14.55 -29.74 -20.93
C ALA A 15 -15.41 -31.00 -20.90
N ASP A 16 -16.37 -31.09 -19.98
CA ASP A 16 -17.32 -32.19 -19.94
C ASP A 16 -18.32 -32.10 -21.09
N ARG A 17 -18.66 -30.88 -21.53
CA ARG A 17 -19.59 -30.65 -22.65
C ARG A 17 -19.21 -29.41 -23.44
N VAL A 18 -19.39 -29.46 -24.75
CA VAL A 18 -19.21 -28.34 -25.68
C VAL A 18 -20.52 -28.08 -26.41
N GLU A 19 -20.95 -26.84 -26.45
CA GLU A 19 -22.10 -26.40 -27.25
C GLU A 19 -21.66 -25.26 -28.18
N ILE A 20 -22.10 -25.30 -29.43
CA ILE A 20 -21.80 -24.25 -30.41
C ILE A 20 -23.14 -23.71 -30.89
N LEU A 21 -23.36 -22.42 -30.66
CA LEU A 21 -24.56 -21.72 -31.13
C LEU A 21 -24.20 -20.73 -32.23
N ASN A 22 -24.95 -20.80 -33.32
CA ASN A 22 -24.93 -19.79 -34.37
C ASN A 22 -26.30 -19.10 -34.38
N GLN A 23 -26.39 -17.94 -33.75
CA GLN A 23 -27.61 -17.19 -33.59
C GLN A 23 -27.42 -15.72 -33.95
N SER A 24 -28.31 -15.16 -34.78
CA SER A 24 -28.33 -13.75 -35.14
C SER A 24 -26.96 -13.23 -35.70
N GLY A 25 -26.24 -14.11 -36.42
CA GLY A 25 -24.91 -13.76 -36.97
C GLY A 25 -23.75 -13.84 -35.98
N GLU A 26 -23.99 -14.25 -34.76
CA GLU A 26 -22.95 -14.50 -33.75
C GLU A 26 -22.65 -15.97 -33.65
N ARG A 27 -21.36 -16.30 -33.52
CA ARG A 27 -20.88 -17.64 -33.20
C ARG A 27 -20.39 -17.66 -31.76
N ILE A 28 -21.05 -18.47 -30.93
CA ILE A 28 -20.75 -18.59 -29.51
C ILE A 28 -20.42 -20.05 -29.22
N VAL A 29 -19.28 -20.27 -28.57
CA VAL A 29 -18.85 -21.59 -28.09
C VAL A 29 -18.94 -21.59 -26.57
N TYR A 30 -19.68 -22.55 -26.02
CA TYR A 30 -19.76 -22.83 -24.60
C TYR A 30 -18.93 -24.07 -24.27
N LEU A 31 -18.07 -23.95 -23.28
CA LEU A 31 -17.37 -25.06 -22.64
C LEU A 31 -17.95 -25.18 -21.22
N LEU A 32 -18.46 -26.36 -20.88
CA LEU A 32 -19.22 -26.58 -19.66
C LEU A 32 -18.64 -27.75 -18.86
N GLY A 33 -18.40 -27.55 -17.59
CA GLY A 33 -17.90 -28.54 -16.64
C GLY A 33 -16.40 -28.80 -16.80
N ASN A 34 -15.65 -28.68 -15.72
CA ASN A 34 -14.21 -28.96 -15.63
C ASN A 34 -13.39 -28.40 -16.82
N VAL A 35 -13.65 -27.13 -17.14
CA VAL A 35 -13.00 -26.48 -18.29
C VAL A 35 -11.53 -26.26 -17.99
N GLU A 36 -10.68 -26.73 -18.91
CA GLU A 36 -9.24 -26.47 -18.93
C GLU A 36 -8.84 -26.01 -20.32
N ILE A 37 -8.17 -24.86 -20.39
CA ILE A 37 -7.69 -24.27 -21.65
C ILE A 37 -6.17 -24.11 -21.49
N GLU A 38 -5.42 -24.70 -22.42
CA GLU A 38 -3.96 -24.61 -22.45
C GLU A 38 -3.53 -23.68 -23.58
N GLN A 39 -2.77 -22.64 -23.27
CA GLN A 39 -2.23 -21.75 -24.27
C GLN A 39 -0.76 -21.43 -23.96
N GLU A 40 0.13 -21.91 -24.82
CA GLU A 40 1.58 -21.79 -24.62
C GLU A 40 2.00 -22.30 -23.23
N LYS A 41 2.32 -21.38 -22.30
CA LYS A 41 2.71 -21.70 -20.93
C LYS A 41 1.61 -21.32 -19.90
N THR A 42 0.43 -20.96 -20.39
CA THR A 42 -0.68 -20.56 -19.55
C THR A 42 -1.72 -21.65 -19.46
N ILE A 43 -2.15 -21.97 -18.26
CA ILE A 43 -3.25 -22.89 -17.96
C ILE A 43 -4.39 -22.07 -17.39
N ILE A 44 -5.59 -22.21 -17.96
CA ILE A 44 -6.82 -21.56 -17.49
C ILE A 44 -7.78 -22.67 -17.09
N GLN A 45 -8.34 -22.58 -15.89
CA GLN A 45 -9.34 -23.50 -15.38
C GLN A 45 -10.57 -22.74 -14.87
N CYS A 46 -11.77 -23.25 -15.11
CA CYS A 46 -13.03 -22.72 -14.60
C CYS A 46 -14.14 -23.78 -14.71
N LEU A 47 -15.33 -23.48 -14.23
CA LEU A 47 -16.49 -24.38 -14.44
C LEU A 47 -17.17 -24.14 -15.77
N GLU A 48 -17.21 -22.90 -16.24
CA GLU A 48 -17.84 -22.52 -17.52
C GLU A 48 -16.97 -21.51 -18.26
N ALA A 49 -16.86 -21.67 -19.58
CA ALA A 49 -16.27 -20.67 -20.46
C ALA A 49 -17.20 -20.41 -21.65
N GLN A 50 -17.39 -19.14 -21.99
CA GLN A 50 -18.16 -18.70 -23.16
C GLN A 50 -17.24 -17.86 -24.05
N LEU A 51 -16.93 -18.38 -25.23
CA LEU A 51 -16.21 -17.66 -26.27
C LEU A 51 -17.21 -17.08 -27.28
N ASN A 52 -17.24 -15.76 -27.44
CA ASN A 52 -17.95 -15.11 -28.52
C ASN A 52 -16.94 -14.68 -29.58
N GLU A 53 -16.81 -15.49 -30.65
CA GLU A 53 -15.85 -15.23 -31.71
C GLU A 53 -16.18 -13.95 -32.50
N THR A 54 -17.45 -13.64 -32.65
CA THR A 54 -17.92 -12.49 -33.42
C THR A 54 -17.66 -11.17 -32.71
N ARG A 55 -17.83 -11.15 -31.38
CA ARG A 55 -17.58 -9.96 -30.55
C ARG A 55 -16.16 -9.91 -29.97
N GLY A 56 -15.39 -10.95 -30.18
CA GLY A 56 -13.98 -10.99 -29.76
C GLY A 56 -13.75 -10.97 -28.27
N TYR A 57 -14.53 -11.76 -27.48
CA TYR A 57 -14.29 -11.92 -26.05
C TYR A 57 -14.44 -13.36 -25.58
N VAL A 58 -13.80 -13.66 -24.45
CA VAL A 58 -14.08 -14.87 -23.66
C VAL A 58 -14.54 -14.44 -22.26
N PHE A 59 -15.59 -15.10 -21.78
CA PHE A 59 -16.10 -15.00 -20.41
C PHE A 59 -15.84 -16.32 -19.70
N LEU A 60 -15.13 -16.27 -18.57
CA LEU A 60 -14.83 -17.39 -17.68
C LEU A 60 -15.65 -17.24 -16.41
N LYS A 61 -16.26 -18.30 -15.94
CA LYS A 61 -17.18 -18.24 -14.81
C LYS A 61 -16.93 -19.41 -13.86
N ASP A 62 -17.06 -19.09 -12.58
CA ASP A 62 -16.97 -19.96 -11.43
C ASP A 62 -15.60 -20.65 -11.28
N ASN A 63 -14.96 -20.37 -10.16
CA ASN A 63 -13.64 -20.92 -9.82
C ASN A 63 -12.55 -20.66 -10.87
N VAL A 64 -12.49 -19.44 -11.39
CA VAL A 64 -11.49 -19.05 -12.37
C VAL A 64 -10.10 -19.13 -11.73
N PHE A 65 -9.25 -19.95 -12.33
CA PHE A 65 -7.85 -20.10 -11.98
C PHE A 65 -7.00 -19.99 -13.24
N ILE A 66 -6.05 -19.07 -13.22
CA ILE A 66 -5.13 -18.84 -14.34
C ILE A 66 -3.72 -18.93 -13.78
N LYS A 67 -2.88 -19.73 -14.41
CA LYS A 67 -1.49 -19.93 -13.99
C LYS A 67 -0.55 -19.83 -15.18
N ASP A 68 0.56 -19.14 -14.99
CA ASP A 68 1.72 -19.16 -15.89
C ASP A 68 3.04 -19.27 -15.12
N GLU A 69 4.17 -19.10 -15.82
CA GLU A 69 5.51 -19.16 -15.24
C GLU A 69 5.79 -18.04 -14.21
N ASN A 70 4.96 -17.03 -14.15
CA ASN A 70 5.18 -15.83 -13.35
C ASN A 70 4.23 -15.76 -12.13
N GLY A 71 3.19 -16.57 -12.07
CA GLY A 71 2.28 -16.62 -10.92
C GLY A 71 0.90 -17.16 -11.22
N GLU A 72 -0.02 -16.85 -10.31
CA GLU A 72 -1.37 -17.38 -10.30
C GLU A 72 -2.39 -16.26 -10.11
N ILE A 73 -3.54 -16.39 -10.78
CA ILE A 73 -4.73 -15.55 -10.58
C ILE A 73 -5.89 -16.43 -10.18
N LYS A 74 -6.66 -15.97 -9.20
CA LYS A 74 -7.94 -16.55 -8.78
C LYS A 74 -9.01 -15.49 -8.84
N ALA A 75 -10.21 -15.84 -9.27
CA ALA A 75 -11.39 -14.97 -9.29
C ALA A 75 -12.66 -15.82 -9.38
N ASN A 76 -13.83 -15.23 -9.09
CA ASN A 76 -15.09 -15.91 -9.36
C ASN A 76 -15.43 -15.86 -10.85
N SER A 77 -15.14 -14.75 -11.51
CA SER A 77 -15.30 -14.64 -12.97
C SER A 77 -14.26 -13.72 -13.59
N ALA A 78 -14.04 -13.92 -14.90
CA ALA A 78 -13.17 -13.07 -15.70
C ALA A 78 -13.74 -12.90 -17.12
N ILE A 79 -13.61 -11.71 -17.67
CA ILE A 79 -13.87 -11.42 -19.08
C ILE A 79 -12.63 -10.83 -19.73
N TYR A 80 -12.27 -11.33 -20.91
CA TYR A 80 -11.17 -10.82 -21.70
C TYR A 80 -11.62 -10.45 -23.09
N PHE A 81 -11.30 -9.20 -23.49
CA PHE A 81 -11.58 -8.65 -24.83
C PHE A 81 -10.31 -8.68 -25.68
N PHE A 82 -10.32 -9.48 -26.74
CA PHE A 82 -9.12 -9.73 -27.56
C PHE A 82 -8.60 -8.49 -28.23
N ASP A 83 -9.46 -7.73 -28.91
CA ASP A 83 -9.09 -6.56 -29.70
C ASP A 83 -8.54 -5.42 -28.82
N LYS A 84 -9.04 -5.33 -27.58
CA LYS A 84 -8.66 -4.28 -26.64
C LYS A 84 -7.51 -4.70 -25.73
N LYS A 85 -7.17 -5.99 -25.70
CA LYS A 85 -6.25 -6.59 -24.70
C LYS A 85 -6.62 -6.13 -23.29
N PHE A 86 -7.90 -6.14 -23.00
CA PHE A 86 -8.47 -5.66 -21.76
C PHE A 86 -9.18 -6.78 -21.03
N SER A 87 -8.98 -6.89 -19.73
CA SER A 87 -9.68 -7.85 -18.90
C SER A 87 -10.29 -7.22 -17.67
N VAL A 88 -11.40 -7.82 -17.24
CA VAL A 88 -12.07 -7.51 -15.97
C VAL A 88 -12.18 -8.82 -15.19
N LEU A 89 -11.71 -8.82 -13.96
CA LEU A 89 -11.83 -9.93 -13.02
C LEU A 89 -12.73 -9.49 -11.88
N THR A 90 -13.60 -10.37 -11.40
CA THR A 90 -14.55 -10.03 -10.32
C THR A 90 -14.71 -11.18 -9.35
N GLY A 91 -14.98 -10.81 -8.09
CA GLY A 91 -15.24 -11.71 -6.97
C GLY A 91 -13.97 -12.35 -6.42
N ASP A 92 -13.55 -11.88 -5.24
CA ASP A 92 -12.41 -12.40 -4.49
C ASP A 92 -11.13 -12.53 -5.34
N VAL A 93 -10.85 -11.49 -6.13
CA VAL A 93 -9.70 -11.48 -7.04
C VAL A 93 -8.41 -11.55 -6.24
N LYS A 94 -7.54 -12.50 -6.60
CA LYS A 94 -6.23 -12.66 -5.98
C LYS A 94 -5.18 -12.98 -7.03
N LEU A 95 -4.13 -12.14 -7.07
CA LEU A 95 -2.94 -12.35 -7.88
C LEU A 95 -1.80 -12.71 -6.94
N ILE A 96 -1.09 -13.79 -7.26
CA ILE A 96 0.01 -14.30 -6.43
C ILE A 96 1.24 -14.43 -7.33
N SER A 97 2.31 -13.74 -6.95
CA SER A 97 3.64 -13.88 -7.54
C SER A 97 4.64 -14.31 -6.47
N GLU A 98 5.91 -14.42 -6.82
CA GLU A 98 6.94 -14.89 -5.89
C GLU A 98 7.02 -14.10 -4.57
N ASN A 99 6.92 -12.78 -4.66
CA ASN A 99 7.10 -11.90 -3.50
C ASN A 99 5.92 -10.95 -3.26
N GLU A 100 4.86 -11.02 -4.05
CA GLU A 100 3.74 -10.08 -3.99
C GLU A 100 2.40 -10.83 -4.06
N ILE A 101 1.46 -10.39 -3.24
CA ILE A 101 0.07 -10.80 -3.28
C ILE A 101 -0.78 -9.54 -3.45
N ILE A 102 -1.63 -9.53 -4.46
CA ILE A 102 -2.61 -8.47 -4.69
C ILE A 102 -3.99 -9.07 -4.54
N SER A 103 -4.88 -8.42 -3.81
CA SER A 103 -6.28 -8.80 -3.75
C SER A 103 -7.21 -7.59 -3.82
N ALA A 104 -8.41 -7.81 -4.38
CA ALA A 104 -9.48 -6.82 -4.50
C ALA A 104 -10.81 -7.51 -4.80
N ASP A 105 -11.95 -6.81 -4.63
CA ASP A 105 -13.26 -7.35 -5.06
C ASP A 105 -13.34 -7.43 -6.58
N SER A 106 -12.73 -6.46 -7.28
CA SER A 106 -12.61 -6.47 -8.74
C SER A 106 -11.33 -5.79 -9.23
N LEU A 107 -10.89 -6.20 -10.43
CA LEU A 107 -9.68 -5.73 -11.06
C LEU A 107 -9.89 -5.56 -12.56
N GLU A 108 -9.41 -4.45 -13.09
CA GLU A 108 -9.31 -4.17 -14.53
C GLU A 108 -7.84 -4.16 -14.96
N TYR A 109 -7.55 -4.74 -16.11
CA TYR A 109 -6.22 -4.74 -16.69
C TYR A 109 -6.22 -4.29 -18.15
N GLU A 110 -5.46 -3.24 -18.45
CA GLU A 110 -5.17 -2.77 -19.79
C GLU A 110 -3.83 -3.33 -20.28
N GLY A 111 -3.86 -4.38 -21.10
CA GLY A 111 -2.67 -5.11 -21.50
C GLY A 111 -1.67 -4.29 -22.31
N GLU A 112 -2.12 -3.42 -23.22
CA GLU A 112 -1.25 -2.59 -24.03
C GLU A 112 -0.48 -1.55 -23.21
N LYS A 113 -1.16 -0.94 -22.23
CA LYS A 113 -0.55 0.06 -21.35
C LYS A 113 0.14 -0.58 -20.13
N ARG A 114 -0.18 -1.82 -19.84
CA ARG A 114 0.24 -2.54 -18.64
C ARG A 114 -0.20 -1.85 -17.35
N ILE A 115 -1.46 -1.41 -17.34
CA ILE A 115 -2.09 -0.72 -16.22
C ILE A 115 -3.08 -1.63 -15.53
N VAL A 116 -3.04 -1.66 -14.21
CA VAL A 116 -3.99 -2.35 -13.32
C VAL A 116 -4.79 -1.30 -12.56
N ARG A 117 -6.12 -1.45 -12.51
CA ARG A 117 -7.02 -0.74 -11.60
C ARG A 117 -7.71 -1.75 -10.70
N MET A 118 -7.78 -1.44 -9.44
CA MET A 118 -8.33 -2.31 -8.40
C MET A 118 -9.42 -1.56 -7.65
N PHE A 119 -10.50 -2.25 -7.32
CA PHE A 119 -11.67 -1.62 -6.72
C PHE A 119 -12.18 -2.46 -5.56
N LYS A 120 -12.39 -1.79 -4.44
CA LYS A 120 -12.89 -2.28 -3.15
C LYS A 120 -11.99 -3.33 -2.49
N ASN A 121 -11.82 -3.19 -1.20
CA ASN A 121 -11.03 -4.10 -0.37
C ASN A 121 -9.63 -4.38 -0.95
N VAL A 122 -9.00 -3.35 -1.52
CA VAL A 122 -7.68 -3.49 -2.14
C VAL A 122 -6.64 -3.78 -1.09
N MET A 123 -5.86 -4.84 -1.30
CA MET A 123 -4.72 -5.20 -0.46
C MET A 123 -3.52 -5.53 -1.36
N LEU A 124 -2.39 -4.91 -1.05
CA LEU A 124 -1.08 -5.19 -1.65
C LEU A 124 -0.16 -5.70 -0.54
N GLU A 125 0.36 -6.91 -0.69
CA GLU A 125 1.28 -7.51 0.27
C GLU A 125 2.64 -7.76 -0.39
N ASP A 126 3.68 -7.13 0.13
CA ASP A 126 5.07 -7.45 -0.14
C ASP A 126 5.55 -8.43 0.93
N THR A 127 5.61 -9.71 0.57
CA THR A 127 5.97 -10.80 1.50
C THR A 127 7.44 -10.75 1.89
N LYS A 128 8.31 -10.23 1.00
CA LYS A 128 9.75 -10.10 1.23
C LYS A 128 10.07 -9.02 2.26
N ASN A 129 9.48 -7.83 2.10
CA ASN A 129 9.69 -6.71 3.00
C ASN A 129 8.72 -6.69 4.17
N LYS A 130 7.73 -7.61 4.18
CA LYS A 130 6.68 -7.73 5.21
C LYS A 130 5.87 -6.43 5.35
N VAL A 131 5.50 -5.87 4.22
CA VAL A 131 4.66 -4.67 4.12
C VAL A 131 3.29 -5.05 3.57
N ILE A 132 2.24 -4.60 4.23
CA ILE A 132 0.86 -4.78 3.78
C ILE A 132 0.24 -3.40 3.64
N SER A 133 -0.31 -3.12 2.46
CA SER A 133 -0.98 -1.87 2.14
C SER A 133 -2.44 -2.13 1.79
N HIS A 134 -3.34 -1.27 2.25
CA HIS A 134 -4.78 -1.36 2.01
C HIS A 134 -5.31 -0.04 1.47
N GLY A 135 -6.43 -0.09 0.75
CA GLY A 135 -7.23 1.03 0.28
C GLY A 135 -8.52 0.56 -0.36
N GLU A 136 -9.43 1.46 -0.67
CA GLU A 136 -10.67 1.13 -1.39
C GLU A 136 -10.47 1.16 -2.90
N GLU A 137 -9.54 1.98 -3.39
CA GLU A 137 -9.16 2.05 -4.79
C GLU A 137 -7.64 1.90 -4.93
N GLY A 138 -7.22 1.17 -5.95
CA GLY A 138 -5.83 0.97 -6.30
C GLY A 138 -5.56 1.17 -7.79
N PHE A 139 -4.40 1.70 -8.09
CA PHE A 139 -3.85 1.84 -9.43
C PHE A 139 -2.41 1.38 -9.44
N TYR A 140 -1.98 0.71 -10.50
CA TYR A 140 -0.59 0.33 -10.68
C TYR A 140 -0.18 0.35 -12.15
N ASP A 141 0.88 1.09 -12.45
CA ASP A 141 1.57 1.08 -13.74
C ASP A 141 2.76 0.12 -13.64
N LEU A 142 2.66 -1.02 -14.32
CA LEU A 142 3.67 -2.08 -14.31
C LEU A 142 4.96 -1.68 -15.04
N ASN A 143 4.92 -0.71 -15.95
CA ASN A 143 6.11 -0.26 -16.66
C ASN A 143 6.91 0.75 -15.82
N ALA A 144 6.20 1.69 -15.21
CA ALA A 144 6.79 2.70 -14.34
C ALA A 144 7.12 2.14 -12.95
N GLU A 145 6.46 1.05 -12.52
CA GLU A 145 6.45 0.50 -11.16
C GLU A 145 5.98 1.56 -10.13
N ILE A 146 4.94 2.29 -10.55
CA ILE A 146 4.29 3.32 -9.73
C ILE A 146 2.86 2.86 -9.44
N GLY A 147 2.51 2.88 -8.16
CA GLY A 147 1.18 2.58 -7.68
C GLY A 147 0.57 3.70 -6.87
N SER A 148 -0.75 3.70 -6.74
CA SER A 148 -1.45 4.52 -5.75
C SER A 148 -2.54 3.72 -5.06
N LEU A 149 -2.81 4.08 -3.81
CA LEU A 149 -3.92 3.59 -3.01
C LEU A 149 -4.69 4.80 -2.49
N LYS A 150 -6.01 4.74 -2.56
CA LYS A 150 -6.89 5.83 -2.15
C LYS A 150 -7.99 5.32 -1.24
N GLU A 151 -8.53 6.27 -0.47
CA GLU A 151 -9.62 6.11 0.48
C GLU A 151 -9.32 5.07 1.57
N GLU A 152 -9.35 5.53 2.81
CA GLU A 152 -9.01 4.72 3.99
C GLU A 152 -7.66 3.98 3.88
N SER A 153 -6.72 4.63 3.20
CA SER A 153 -5.46 3.99 2.86
C SER A 153 -4.57 3.80 4.08
N ARG A 154 -3.97 2.62 4.16
CA ARG A 154 -3.14 2.22 5.30
C ARG A 154 -1.97 1.36 4.84
N ILE A 155 -0.78 1.66 5.37
CA ILE A 155 0.43 0.83 5.22
C ILE A 155 0.81 0.28 6.58
N LYS A 156 1.04 -1.02 6.67
CA LYS A 156 1.58 -1.71 7.85
C LYS A 156 2.93 -2.32 7.51
N ILE A 157 3.95 -1.98 8.30
CA ILE A 157 5.30 -2.52 8.20
C ILE A 157 5.51 -3.43 9.40
N SER A 158 5.60 -4.74 9.16
CA SER A 158 5.77 -5.72 10.23
C SER A 158 7.17 -5.64 10.85
N ARG A 159 7.23 -5.86 12.16
CA ARG A 159 8.45 -5.91 12.96
C ARG A 159 8.48 -7.20 13.77
N ALA A 160 9.69 -7.74 14.01
CA ALA A 160 9.85 -8.87 14.93
C ALA A 160 9.51 -8.41 16.35
N ASP A 161 8.71 -9.19 17.07
CA ASP A 161 8.39 -9.03 18.50
C ASP A 161 7.83 -7.67 18.94
N LYS A 162 7.30 -6.86 17.99
CA LYS A 162 6.71 -5.53 18.22
C LYS A 162 5.45 -5.30 17.41
N MET A 163 4.67 -4.32 17.85
CA MET A 163 3.55 -3.83 17.04
C MET A 163 4.06 -3.30 15.69
N PRO A 164 3.33 -3.52 14.60
CA PRO A 164 3.73 -3.00 13.30
C PRO A 164 3.75 -1.47 13.32
N ILE A 165 4.63 -0.89 12.52
CA ILE A 165 4.52 0.54 12.18
C ILE A 165 3.30 0.67 11.29
N THR A 166 2.40 1.59 11.62
CA THR A 166 1.19 1.82 10.85
C THR A 166 1.19 3.26 10.34
N ILE A 167 0.99 3.43 9.05
CA ILE A 167 0.88 4.73 8.41
C ILE A 167 -0.52 4.80 7.80
N LEU A 168 -1.27 5.84 8.16
CA LEU A 168 -2.58 6.15 7.60
C LEU A 168 -2.45 7.41 6.75
N ALA A 169 -3.12 7.46 5.63
CA ALA A 169 -3.24 8.65 4.80
C ALA A 169 -4.52 8.55 3.95
N ARG A 170 -4.98 9.65 3.38
CA ARG A 170 -6.08 9.62 2.43
C ARG A 170 -5.66 8.97 1.10
N GLU A 171 -4.42 9.26 0.68
CA GLU A 171 -3.84 8.72 -0.53
C GLU A 171 -2.37 8.37 -0.31
N PHE A 172 -1.94 7.24 -0.89
CA PHE A 172 -0.53 6.88 -1.03
C PHE A 172 -0.13 6.86 -2.50
N LEU A 173 1.06 7.38 -2.79
CA LEU A 173 1.80 7.13 -4.02
C LEU A 173 2.99 6.24 -3.70
N LEU A 174 3.08 5.09 -4.36
CA LEU A 174 4.11 4.08 -4.19
C LEU A 174 5.06 4.13 -5.39
N LYS A 175 6.35 4.24 -5.15
CA LYS A 175 7.41 4.20 -6.17
C LYS A 175 8.36 3.05 -5.86
N ASN A 176 8.02 1.87 -6.35
CA ASN A 176 8.71 0.64 -5.95
C ASN A 176 10.18 0.61 -6.37
N LYS A 177 10.51 1.10 -7.56
CA LYS A 177 11.92 1.22 -8.01
C LYS A 177 12.79 2.05 -7.07
N GLU A 178 12.21 3.11 -6.50
CA GLU A 178 12.90 4.04 -5.62
C GLU A 178 12.84 3.61 -4.15
N ASN A 179 12.05 2.59 -3.80
CA ASN A 179 11.71 2.17 -2.44
C ASN A 179 11.07 3.30 -1.62
N LEU A 180 10.27 4.15 -2.26
CA LEU A 180 9.63 5.31 -1.65
C LEU A 180 8.12 5.16 -1.61
N CYS A 181 7.51 5.64 -0.53
CA CYS A 181 6.11 5.96 -0.51
C CYS A 181 5.89 7.41 -0.07
N PHE A 182 4.80 7.99 -0.59
CA PHE A 182 4.35 9.32 -0.23
C PHE A 182 2.92 9.21 0.28
N GLY A 183 2.68 9.68 1.50
CA GLY A 183 1.34 9.81 2.07
C GLY A 183 0.89 11.26 1.99
N TYR A 184 -0.36 11.49 1.60
CA TYR A 184 -0.95 12.79 1.43
C TYR A 184 -2.24 12.92 2.23
N ASP A 185 -2.56 14.14 2.63
CA ASP A 185 -3.77 14.56 3.33
C ASP A 185 -3.96 13.86 4.69
N SER A 186 -3.57 14.56 5.75
CA SER A 186 -3.78 14.13 7.14
C SER A 186 -3.11 12.80 7.47
N VAL A 187 -1.80 12.73 7.24
CA VAL A 187 -1.02 11.53 7.51
C VAL A 187 -0.88 11.32 9.02
N VAL A 188 -1.13 10.09 9.46
CA VAL A 188 -0.91 9.65 10.84
C VAL A 188 0.04 8.46 10.85
N VAL A 189 1.10 8.53 11.66
CA VAL A 189 2.05 7.42 11.83
C VAL A 189 2.03 6.94 13.27
N PHE A 190 1.90 5.64 13.47
CA PHE A 190 2.00 4.99 14.78
C PHE A 190 3.26 4.15 14.85
N ILE A 191 4.12 4.46 15.82
CA ILE A 191 5.35 3.72 16.10
C ILE A 191 5.46 3.53 17.61
N ASP A 192 5.21 2.32 18.12
CA ASP A 192 5.17 2.02 19.55
C ASP A 192 4.21 2.96 20.33
N SER A 193 4.73 3.76 21.27
CA SER A 193 3.98 4.77 22.02
C SER A 193 3.92 6.13 21.33
N ILE A 194 4.54 6.27 20.16
CA ILE A 194 4.65 7.53 19.43
C ILE A 194 3.56 7.62 18.37
N THR A 195 2.87 8.76 18.35
CA THR A 195 1.93 9.13 17.28
C THR A 195 2.41 10.39 16.60
N ILE A 196 2.47 10.36 15.28
CA ILE A 196 2.87 11.51 14.46
C ILE A 196 1.69 11.91 13.59
N TYR A 197 1.37 13.19 13.58
CA TYR A 197 0.45 13.80 12.62
C TYR A 197 1.26 14.71 11.70
N CYS A 198 1.00 14.67 10.41
CA CYS A 198 1.61 15.61 9.46
C CYS A 198 0.73 15.75 8.21
N ASP A 199 0.96 16.78 7.41
CA ASP A 199 0.20 16.98 6.17
C ASP A 199 0.63 15.99 5.10
N THR A 200 1.94 15.79 4.96
CA THR A 200 2.53 14.85 4.02
C THR A 200 3.70 14.12 4.66
N LEU A 201 3.89 12.88 4.22
CA LEU A 201 5.02 12.04 4.58
C LEU A 201 5.67 11.50 3.30
N SER A 202 7.00 11.56 3.21
CA SER A 202 7.79 10.76 2.30
C SER A 202 8.57 9.75 3.12
N TYR A 203 8.38 8.45 2.89
CA TYR A 203 9.07 7.39 3.61
C TYR A 203 9.92 6.54 2.67
N ASP A 204 11.20 6.39 3.00
CA ASP A 204 12.17 5.54 2.30
C ASP A 204 12.27 4.20 3.05
N PHE A 205 11.74 3.12 2.44
CA PHE A 205 11.75 1.78 3.03
C PHE A 205 13.16 1.19 3.19
N LYS A 206 14.10 1.61 2.32
CA LYS A 206 15.46 1.09 2.34
C LYS A 206 16.32 1.79 3.39
N LYS A 207 16.17 3.11 3.53
CA LYS A 207 16.90 3.90 4.53
C LYS A 207 16.21 3.92 5.88
N GLU A 208 14.97 3.47 5.93
CA GLU A 208 14.08 3.55 7.11
C GLU A 208 13.97 5.00 7.64
N THR A 209 13.82 5.98 6.75
CA THR A 209 13.70 7.40 7.08
C THR A 209 12.39 7.99 6.56
N GLY A 210 11.79 8.88 7.35
CA GLY A 210 10.58 9.61 6.99
C GLY A 210 10.80 11.13 7.02
N TYR A 211 10.37 11.83 5.96
CA TYR A 211 10.36 13.28 5.88
C TYR A 211 8.93 13.78 5.94
N MET A 212 8.66 14.79 6.74
CA MET A 212 7.31 15.24 7.08
C MET A 212 7.17 16.76 6.89
N ILE A 213 5.98 17.18 6.48
CA ILE A 213 5.60 18.59 6.44
C ILE A 213 4.60 18.86 7.57
N ARG A 214 4.87 19.90 8.36
CA ARG A 214 4.11 20.31 9.56
C ARG A 214 3.88 19.15 10.55
N PRO A 215 4.94 18.48 11.01
CA PRO A 215 4.78 17.40 11.95
C PRO A 215 4.36 17.86 13.33
N SER A 216 3.50 17.08 13.98
CA SER A 216 3.24 17.09 15.40
C SER A 216 3.44 15.67 15.93
N VAL A 217 4.45 15.48 16.76
CA VAL A 217 4.86 14.19 17.33
C VAL A 217 4.47 14.13 18.79
N PHE A 218 3.76 13.10 19.18
CA PHE A 218 3.27 12.90 20.54
C PHE A 218 3.81 11.59 21.13
N GLU A 219 4.27 11.66 22.35
CA GLU A 219 4.56 10.52 23.19
C GLU A 219 4.08 10.79 24.61
N LYS A 220 3.01 10.13 25.07
CA LYS A 220 2.33 10.40 26.34
C LYS A 220 1.92 11.89 26.42
N ASN A 221 2.52 12.66 27.35
CA ASN A 221 2.28 14.08 27.55
C ASN A 221 3.34 14.96 26.83
N ASN A 222 4.28 14.35 26.10
CA ASN A 222 5.32 15.07 25.40
C ASN A 222 4.87 15.37 23.97
N GLU A 223 5.25 16.55 23.49
CA GLU A 223 4.92 17.03 22.17
C GLU A 223 6.15 17.67 21.49
N LEU A 224 6.34 17.38 20.21
CA LEU A 224 7.31 18.04 19.34
C LEU A 224 6.61 18.50 18.08
N LYS A 225 6.68 19.79 17.77
CA LYS A 225 6.13 20.38 16.54
C LYS A 225 7.21 21.07 15.74
N GLY A 226 7.00 21.16 14.41
CA GLY A 226 7.88 21.90 13.52
C GLY A 226 7.25 22.21 12.17
N ILE A 227 7.95 22.97 11.34
CA ILE A 227 7.54 23.26 9.96
C ILE A 227 7.87 22.08 9.06
N ASN A 228 9.11 21.56 9.16
CA ASN A 228 9.53 20.35 8.50
C ASN A 228 10.11 19.40 9.53
N GLY A 229 9.99 18.11 9.29
CA GLY A 229 10.52 17.09 10.18
C GLY A 229 11.11 15.91 9.43
N GLU A 230 11.97 15.22 10.14
CA GLU A 230 12.58 13.97 9.72
C GLU A 230 12.60 13.02 10.91
N PHE A 231 12.36 11.75 10.67
CA PHE A 231 12.68 10.69 11.62
C PHE A 231 13.48 9.59 10.96
N GLY A 232 14.30 8.95 11.74
CA GLY A 232 15.03 7.77 11.33
C GLY A 232 14.73 6.60 12.24
N LEU A 233 14.74 5.40 11.63
CA LEU A 233 14.63 4.16 12.35
C LEU A 233 15.94 3.38 12.22
N SER A 234 16.30 2.65 13.27
CA SER A 234 17.35 1.65 13.24
C SER A 234 16.77 0.32 13.62
N ASN A 235 16.86 -0.67 12.73
CA ASN A 235 16.19 -1.97 12.89
C ASN A 235 14.69 -1.79 13.19
N LYS A 236 14.04 -0.86 12.48
CA LYS A 236 12.62 -0.49 12.63
C LYS A 236 12.24 0.04 14.04
N ASN A 237 13.21 0.49 14.84
CA ASN A 237 13.00 1.22 16.08
C ASN A 237 13.34 2.69 15.87
N VAL A 238 12.64 3.58 16.55
CA VAL A 238 12.95 5.02 16.46
C VAL A 238 14.38 5.27 16.96
N ASP A 239 15.18 5.92 16.13
CA ASP A 239 16.54 6.32 16.41
C ASP A 239 16.62 7.83 16.69
N TYR A 240 15.95 8.63 15.87
CA TYR A 240 15.88 10.07 16.07
C TYR A 240 14.62 10.71 15.49
N PHE A 241 14.30 11.90 16.03
CA PHE A 241 13.44 12.90 15.42
C PHE A 241 14.19 14.22 15.29
N LYS A 242 14.06 14.87 14.14
CA LYS A 242 14.59 16.20 13.89
C LYS A 242 13.50 17.08 13.29
N VAL A 243 13.32 18.29 13.81
CA VAL A 243 12.40 19.29 13.23
C VAL A 243 13.09 20.62 13.03
N SER A 244 12.65 21.38 12.02
CA SER A 244 13.04 22.75 11.79
C SER A 244 11.98 23.72 12.32
N SER A 245 12.40 24.87 12.84
CA SER A 245 11.54 25.90 13.43
C SER A 245 10.52 25.26 14.39
N GLY A 246 11.06 24.61 15.41
CA GLY A 246 10.29 23.69 16.24
C GLY A 246 10.05 24.19 17.66
N ILE A 247 9.04 23.58 18.29
CA ILE A 247 8.73 23.71 19.72
C ILE A 247 8.64 22.28 20.28
N ALA A 248 9.36 22.05 21.37
CA ALA A 248 9.24 20.82 22.15
C ALA A 248 8.68 21.14 23.55
N SER A 249 7.67 20.37 23.96
CA SER A 249 7.07 20.40 25.27
C SER A 249 7.23 19.01 25.90
N TYR A 250 7.90 18.92 27.02
CA TYR A 250 8.17 17.61 27.64
C TYR A 250 8.15 17.66 29.16
N TRP A 251 7.72 16.54 29.74
CA TRP A 251 7.65 16.33 31.17
C TRP A 251 8.79 15.43 31.64
N THR A 252 9.46 15.86 32.72
CA THR A 252 10.46 15.02 33.37
C THR A 252 9.81 13.98 34.28
N ASN A 253 10.53 12.90 34.60
CA ASN A 253 10.06 11.89 35.53
C ASN A 253 9.75 12.45 36.93
N GLU A 254 10.37 13.58 37.29
CA GLU A 254 10.19 14.26 38.56
C GLU A 254 8.96 15.18 38.55
N GLY A 255 8.26 15.33 37.40
CA GLY A 255 7.06 16.13 37.25
C GLY A 255 7.33 17.61 36.94
N SER A 256 8.54 17.98 36.48
CA SER A 256 8.84 19.27 35.92
C SER A 256 8.40 19.32 34.44
N HIS A 257 7.90 20.45 33.98
CA HIS A 257 7.49 20.67 32.60
C HIS A 257 8.42 21.66 31.91
N ASN A 258 8.87 21.37 30.73
CA ASN A 258 9.78 22.21 29.96
C ASN A 258 9.18 22.49 28.59
N VAL A 259 9.24 23.74 28.16
CA VAL A 259 8.93 24.16 26.80
C VAL A 259 10.14 24.83 26.22
N ILE A 260 10.59 24.37 25.06
CA ILE A 260 11.77 24.93 24.37
C ILE A 260 11.46 25.09 22.88
N GLU A 261 11.89 26.22 22.33
CA GLU A 261 11.79 26.54 20.90
C GLU A 261 13.16 26.83 20.32
N GLY A 262 13.35 26.58 19.01
CA GLY A 262 14.56 26.87 18.30
C GLY A 262 14.44 26.61 16.79
N GLU A 263 15.46 27.02 16.05
CA GLU A 263 15.48 26.81 14.59
C GLU A 263 15.64 25.33 14.22
N SER A 264 16.26 24.55 15.09
CA SER A 264 16.38 23.09 14.94
C SER A 264 16.29 22.41 16.30
N ILE A 265 15.44 21.39 16.39
CA ILE A 265 15.34 20.50 17.54
C ILE A 265 15.61 19.08 17.07
N ASN A 266 16.60 18.43 17.71
CA ASN A 266 16.97 17.05 17.44
C ASN A 266 16.81 16.22 18.72
N ILE A 267 16.02 15.15 18.66
CA ILE A 267 15.79 14.21 19.75
C ILE A 267 16.37 12.87 19.36
N LEU A 268 17.30 12.35 20.14
CA LEU A 268 17.88 11.03 19.95
C LEU A 268 17.25 10.02 20.91
N PHE A 269 17.05 8.80 20.43
CA PHE A 269 16.45 7.72 21.18
C PHE A 269 17.45 6.59 21.43
N GLN A 270 17.35 6.00 22.59
CA GLN A 270 18.07 4.79 22.95
C GLN A 270 17.10 3.86 23.68
N GLU A 271 17.03 2.59 23.25
CA GLU A 271 16.12 1.60 23.81
C GLU A 271 14.64 2.07 23.86
N GLY A 272 14.21 2.84 22.82
CA GLY A 272 12.86 3.37 22.71
C GLY A 272 12.53 4.54 23.64
N ARG A 273 13.54 5.17 24.26
CA ARG A 273 13.39 6.35 25.12
C ARG A 273 14.22 7.49 24.62
N ALA A 274 13.67 8.70 24.63
CA ALA A 274 14.45 9.91 24.38
C ALA A 274 15.52 10.07 25.45
N PHE A 275 16.80 10.06 25.05
CA PHE A 275 17.92 10.21 25.97
C PHE A 275 18.66 11.55 25.80
N ARG A 276 18.49 12.20 24.64
CA ARG A 276 19.14 13.49 24.37
C ARG A 276 18.25 14.39 23.54
N VAL A 277 18.09 15.63 23.96
CA VAL A 277 17.45 16.71 23.21
C VAL A 277 18.50 17.78 22.95
N LYS A 278 18.71 18.14 21.68
CA LYS A 278 19.60 19.21 21.25
C LYS A 278 18.78 20.27 20.54
N VAL A 279 18.91 21.52 20.94
CA VAL A 279 18.23 22.67 20.33
C VAL A 279 19.28 23.66 19.87
N GLU A 280 19.17 24.12 18.63
CA GLU A 280 20.11 25.02 17.97
C GLU A 280 19.35 26.16 17.28
N GLY A 281 20.03 27.29 17.10
CA GLY A 281 19.47 28.51 16.49
C GLY A 281 18.56 29.27 17.43
N ASN A 282 19.12 30.20 18.18
CA ASN A 282 18.41 31.10 19.11
C ASN A 282 17.43 30.36 20.06
N PRO A 283 17.90 29.34 20.83
CA PRO A 283 17.01 28.60 21.70
C PRO A 283 16.41 29.50 22.78
N LYS A 284 15.09 29.38 22.96
CA LYS A 284 14.32 30.03 24.03
C LYS A 284 13.49 28.97 24.72
N GLY A 285 13.25 29.15 26.02
CA GLY A 285 12.45 28.17 26.73
C GLY A 285 11.98 28.61 28.08
N LYS A 286 11.06 27.84 28.64
CA LYS A 286 10.54 27.97 29.98
C LYS A 286 10.70 26.64 30.71
N LEU A 287 11.17 26.71 31.94
CA LEU A 287 11.33 25.58 32.84
C LEU A 287 10.38 25.76 34.02
N TYR A 288 9.41 24.88 34.15
CA TYR A 288 8.46 24.87 35.26
C TYR A 288 8.88 23.78 36.24
N LEU A 289 9.46 24.21 37.38
CA LEU A 289 9.92 23.26 38.39
C LEU A 289 8.75 22.76 39.24
N LYS A 290 8.77 21.51 39.66
CA LYS A 290 7.77 20.90 40.51
C LYS A 290 7.65 21.72 41.82
N GLY A 291 6.43 22.15 42.15
CA GLY A 291 6.10 22.88 43.36
C GLY A 291 6.05 24.41 43.22
N GLN A 292 6.37 25.00 42.10
CA GLN A 292 6.06 26.39 41.81
C GLN A 292 4.65 26.49 41.20
N LYS A 293 3.68 27.05 42.00
CA LYS A 293 2.41 27.48 41.43
C LYS A 293 2.68 28.61 40.45
N GLU A 294 2.04 28.62 39.30
CA GLU A 294 1.93 29.81 38.46
C GLU A 294 1.41 30.96 39.34
N ASN A 295 2.24 31.91 39.67
CA ASN A 295 1.74 33.20 40.10
C ASN A 295 1.11 33.81 38.85
N ALA A 296 -0.22 33.76 38.77
CA ALA A 296 -0.99 34.60 37.89
C ALA A 296 -0.64 36.02 38.26
N GLY A 297 0.34 36.61 37.61
CA GLY A 297 0.67 38.02 37.68
C GLY A 297 -0.34 38.78 36.85
N ASP A 298 -0.93 39.75 37.49
CA ASP A 298 -1.86 40.74 37.00
C ASP A 298 -1.56 41.37 35.63
#